data_a2c04a8288cc6d49a94674f8c0650538
#
_entry.id   a2c04a8288cc6d49a94674f8c0650538
#
_cell.length_a   1.000
_cell.length_b   1.000
_cell.length_c   1.000
_cell.angle_alpha   90.00
_cell.angle_beta   90.00
_cell.angle_gamma   90.00
#
_symmetry.space_group_name_H-M   'P 1'
#
loop_
_entity.id
_entity.type
_entity.pdbx_description
1 polymer ?
#
loop_
_entity_poly.entity_id
_entity_poly.type
_entity_poly.pdbx_seq_one_letter_code
_entity_poly.pdbx_strand_id
1 'polypeptide(L)'
;MPYSDTCSCCLSTSATPSTADSQVLGESERSREQILQTLSDLSRGFQDVADRCLLVLHLEVRVHCFHYLIPLTKQGNYAIVANVESMDYDPLVVKLNKDISAIEEAMGAALQQHKFQYIFEGLGHLISCILINGAQYFKRISESGIKKMCRNIFVLQQNLTNITMSREADLDFARSFSLFYVLSGCD
;
A
#
# COMPACT_ATOMS: atom_id res chain seq x y z
N MET A 1 -47.60 -42.07 -63.08
CA MET A 1 -46.99 -41.86 -64.40
C MET A 1 -46.25 -40.53 -64.38
N PRO A 2 -45.15 -40.48 -64.99
CA PRO A 2 -43.77 -40.75 -64.52
C PRO A 2 -42.90 -39.48 -64.75
N TYR A 3 -41.78 -39.41 -64.25
CA TYR A 3 -40.50 -39.39 -64.94
C TYR A 3 -39.36 -39.21 -63.92
N SER A 4 -38.61 -40.19 -63.89
CA SER A 4 -37.20 -40.28 -63.60
C SER A 4 -36.40 -39.26 -64.35
N ASP A 5 -35.38 -38.66 -63.73
CA ASP A 5 -34.05 -38.64 -64.33
C ASP A 5 -32.95 -38.46 -63.28
N THR A 6 -32.18 -39.47 -63.22
CA THR A 6 -30.86 -39.58 -62.61
C THR A 6 -29.86 -38.63 -63.29
N CYS A 7 -29.11 -37.83 -62.48
CA CYS A 7 -27.79 -37.43 -62.90
C CYS A 7 -26.82 -37.57 -61.74
N SER A 8 -26.11 -38.64 -61.80
CA SER A 8 -24.91 -38.95 -61.01
C SER A 8 -23.74 -38.16 -61.61
N CYS A 9 -23.14 -37.29 -60.84
CA CYS A 9 -21.77 -36.85 -61.05
C CYS A 9 -21.09 -36.68 -59.70
N CYS A 10 -20.62 -37.80 -59.15
CA CYS A 10 -19.60 -37.80 -58.14
C CYS A 10 -18.30 -37.28 -58.76
N LEU A 11 -17.85 -36.14 -58.33
CA LEU A 11 -16.44 -35.76 -58.43
C LEU A 11 -15.94 -35.52 -56.98
N SER A 12 -15.49 -36.58 -56.42
CA SER A 12 -14.65 -36.61 -55.22
C SER A 12 -13.28 -36.06 -55.63
N THR A 13 -13.07 -34.78 -55.49
CA THR A 13 -11.73 -34.22 -55.41
C THR A 13 -11.28 -34.20 -53.95
N SER A 14 -10.73 -35.33 -53.54
CA SER A 14 -9.87 -35.36 -52.37
C SER A 14 -8.58 -34.62 -52.70
N ALA A 15 -8.58 -33.31 -52.47
CA ALA A 15 -7.36 -32.55 -52.43
C ALA A 15 -6.65 -32.89 -51.12
N THR A 16 -5.69 -33.79 -51.21
CA THR A 16 -4.71 -33.96 -50.12
C THR A 16 -3.94 -32.69 -50.02
N PRO A 17 -3.89 -32.04 -48.84
CA PRO A 17 -3.08 -30.85 -48.67
C PRO A 17 -1.62 -31.20 -49.00
N SER A 18 -1.01 -30.40 -49.84
CA SER A 18 0.39 -30.50 -50.24
C SER A 18 1.24 -30.43 -48.96
N THR A 19 2.28 -31.25 -48.88
CA THR A 19 3.25 -31.23 -47.78
C THR A 19 3.86 -29.85 -47.51
N ALA A 20 3.91 -29.00 -48.52
CA ALA A 20 4.36 -27.62 -48.44
C ALA A 20 3.41 -26.73 -47.62
N ASP A 21 2.10 -26.88 -47.81
CA ASP A 21 1.09 -26.09 -47.05
C ASP A 21 1.07 -26.46 -45.56
N SER A 22 1.29 -27.73 -45.23
CA SER A 22 1.39 -28.19 -43.84
C SER A 22 2.66 -27.70 -43.16
N GLN A 23 3.77 -27.53 -43.87
CA GLN A 23 5.00 -26.96 -43.29
C GLN A 23 4.87 -25.46 -43.04
N VAL A 24 4.31 -24.68 -43.94
CA VAL A 24 4.09 -23.24 -43.83
C VAL A 24 3.15 -22.94 -42.65
N LEU A 25 2.08 -23.74 -42.48
CA LEU A 25 1.18 -23.58 -41.34
C LEU A 25 1.91 -23.88 -39.99
N GLY A 26 2.75 -24.91 -39.93
CA GLY A 26 3.50 -25.26 -38.75
C GLY A 26 4.57 -24.21 -38.36
N GLU A 27 5.21 -23.54 -39.32
CA GLU A 27 6.15 -22.48 -39.08
C GLU A 27 5.43 -21.19 -38.62
N SER A 28 4.26 -20.87 -39.14
CA SER A 28 3.43 -19.76 -38.71
C SER A 28 2.93 -19.94 -37.27
N GLU A 29 2.52 -21.15 -36.90
CA GLU A 29 2.09 -21.44 -35.53
C GLU A 29 3.26 -21.34 -34.53
N ARG A 30 4.43 -21.87 -34.83
CA ARG A 30 5.64 -21.73 -33.99
C ARG A 30 6.03 -20.28 -33.80
N SER A 31 5.99 -19.47 -34.86
CA SER A 31 6.27 -18.04 -34.78
C SER A 31 5.27 -17.33 -33.87
N ARG A 32 3.98 -17.68 -33.96
CA ARG A 32 2.94 -17.13 -33.10
C ARG A 32 3.14 -17.51 -31.63
N GLU A 33 3.47 -18.76 -31.34
CA GLU A 33 3.78 -19.23 -29.99
C GLU A 33 5.00 -18.51 -29.40
N GLN A 34 6.07 -18.30 -30.18
CA GLN A 34 7.24 -17.55 -29.75
C GLN A 34 6.91 -16.08 -29.42
N ILE A 35 6.07 -15.45 -30.23
CA ILE A 35 5.61 -14.07 -29.96
C ILE A 35 4.79 -14.03 -28.66
N LEU A 36 3.86 -14.95 -28.47
CA LEU A 36 3.04 -15.02 -27.26
C LEU A 36 3.90 -15.28 -26.01
N GLN A 37 4.89 -16.16 -26.10
CA GLN A 37 5.82 -16.40 -25.01
C GLN A 37 6.64 -15.16 -24.67
N THR A 38 7.17 -14.47 -25.68
CA THR A 38 7.94 -13.24 -25.50
C THR A 38 7.08 -12.14 -24.85
N LEU A 39 5.82 -11.99 -25.28
CA LEU A 39 4.88 -11.04 -24.69
C LEU A 39 4.57 -11.40 -23.22
N SER A 40 4.40 -12.68 -22.94
CA SER A 40 4.19 -13.18 -21.57
C SER A 40 5.39 -12.86 -20.66
N ASP A 41 6.60 -13.11 -21.14
CA ASP A 41 7.83 -12.86 -20.39
C ASP A 41 8.07 -11.36 -20.16
N LEU A 42 7.79 -10.52 -21.17
CA LEU A 42 7.81 -9.06 -21.02
C LEU A 42 6.77 -8.58 -20.00
N SER A 43 5.54 -9.08 -20.10
CA SER A 43 4.47 -8.74 -19.15
C SER A 43 4.86 -9.08 -17.71
N ARG A 44 5.45 -10.26 -17.49
CA ARG A 44 5.97 -10.68 -16.18
C ARG A 44 7.08 -9.76 -15.71
N GLY A 45 8.02 -9.39 -16.59
CA GLY A 45 9.10 -8.46 -16.28
C GLY A 45 8.59 -7.08 -15.84
N PHE A 46 7.57 -6.54 -16.51
CA PHE A 46 6.94 -5.28 -16.11
C PHE A 46 6.20 -5.40 -14.77
N GLN A 47 5.53 -6.54 -14.53
CA GLN A 47 4.86 -6.77 -13.24
C GLN A 47 5.88 -6.84 -12.09
N ASP A 48 7.00 -7.54 -12.26
CA ASP A 48 8.07 -7.61 -11.26
C ASP A 48 8.65 -6.23 -10.92
N VAL A 49 8.83 -5.37 -11.92
CA VAL A 49 9.29 -3.99 -11.69
C VAL A 49 8.22 -3.19 -10.94
N ALA A 50 6.95 -3.30 -11.33
CA ALA A 50 5.85 -2.60 -10.67
C ALA A 50 5.72 -3.01 -9.19
N ASP A 51 5.85 -4.30 -8.89
CA ASP A 51 5.77 -4.82 -7.52
C ASP A 51 6.95 -4.34 -6.66
N ARG A 52 8.15 -4.26 -7.22
CA ARG A 52 9.31 -3.66 -6.53
C ARG A 52 9.11 -2.17 -6.26
N CYS A 53 8.60 -1.40 -7.22
CA CYS A 53 8.28 0.01 -7.02
C CYS A 53 7.23 0.19 -5.91
N LEU A 54 6.21 -0.65 -5.89
CA LEU A 54 5.18 -0.62 -4.86
C LEU A 54 5.75 -0.93 -3.47
N LEU A 55 6.66 -1.91 -3.37
CA LEU A 55 7.37 -2.23 -2.12
C LEU A 55 8.23 -1.06 -1.65
N VAL A 56 8.92 -0.36 -2.55
CA VAL A 56 9.72 0.83 -2.20
C VAL A 56 8.83 1.91 -1.61
N LEU A 57 7.68 2.21 -2.22
CA LEU A 57 6.71 3.17 -1.68
C LEU A 57 6.18 2.77 -0.29
N HIS A 58 5.86 1.49 -0.12
CA HIS A 58 5.44 0.93 1.16
C HIS A 58 6.50 1.10 2.26
N LEU A 59 7.78 0.91 1.93
CA LEU A 59 8.88 1.10 2.87
C LEU A 59 9.16 2.57 3.14
N GLU A 60 9.05 3.44 2.14
CA GLU A 60 9.28 4.88 2.27
C GLU A 60 8.37 5.52 3.31
N VAL A 61 7.07 5.21 3.26
CA VAL A 61 6.12 5.71 4.28
C VAL A 61 6.52 5.26 5.69
N ARG A 62 7.05 4.06 5.84
CA ARG A 62 7.54 3.54 7.13
C ARG A 62 8.80 4.23 7.60
N VAL A 63 9.72 4.52 6.68
CA VAL A 63 10.92 5.28 6.97
C VAL A 63 10.58 6.67 7.50
N HIS A 64 9.59 7.35 6.92
CA HIS A 64 9.09 8.63 7.43
C HIS A 64 8.57 8.50 8.88
N CYS A 65 7.82 7.44 9.20
CA CYS A 65 7.37 7.20 10.57
C CYS A 65 8.55 7.07 11.56
N PHE A 66 9.56 6.29 11.23
CA PHE A 66 10.76 6.16 12.06
C PHE A 66 11.52 7.48 12.17
N HIS A 67 11.68 8.19 11.07
CA HIS A 67 12.42 9.45 11.00
C HIS A 67 11.84 10.52 11.93
N TYR A 68 10.52 10.64 12.03
CA TYR A 68 9.87 11.65 12.85
C TYR A 68 9.52 11.18 14.26
N LEU A 69 9.06 9.94 14.42
CA LEU A 69 8.55 9.48 15.72
C LEU A 69 9.64 9.03 16.69
N ILE A 70 10.79 8.53 16.22
CA ILE A 70 11.91 8.21 17.11
C ILE A 70 12.48 9.48 17.77
N PRO A 71 12.77 10.57 17.05
CA PRO A 71 13.16 11.83 17.69
C PRO A 71 12.07 12.40 18.60
N LEU A 72 10.80 12.29 18.21
CA LEU A 72 9.68 12.72 19.04
C LEU A 72 9.73 12.09 20.43
N THR A 73 9.95 10.80 20.51
CA THR A 73 9.98 10.06 21.79
C THR A 73 11.29 10.25 22.56
N LYS A 74 12.43 10.40 21.87
CA LYS A 74 13.75 10.52 22.52
C LYS A 74 14.11 11.94 22.94
N GLN A 75 13.68 12.92 22.17
CA GLN A 75 14.10 14.33 22.31
C GLN A 75 12.93 15.23 22.73
N GLY A 76 11.69 14.76 22.64
CA GLY A 76 10.50 15.50 22.99
C GLY A 76 10.53 15.91 24.48
N ASN A 77 10.44 17.21 24.73
CA ASN A 77 10.36 17.70 26.12
C ASN A 77 8.91 17.70 26.57
N TYR A 78 8.47 16.58 27.12
CA TYR A 78 7.14 16.41 27.69
C TYR A 78 7.11 16.56 29.23
N ALA A 79 8.27 16.83 29.85
CA ALA A 79 8.40 17.00 31.29
C ALA A 79 7.94 18.41 31.75
N ILE A 80 8.18 19.43 30.92
CA ILE A 80 7.85 20.82 31.21
C ILE A 80 7.16 21.39 29.98
N VAL A 81 5.85 21.40 29.98
CA VAL A 81 5.10 22.20 28.99
C VAL A 81 4.83 23.54 29.64
N ALA A 82 5.68 24.51 29.34
CA ALA A 82 5.71 25.84 30.00
C ALA A 82 4.45 26.66 29.74
N ASN A 83 3.65 26.35 28.74
CA ASN A 83 2.37 26.97 28.45
C ASN A 83 1.28 25.88 28.27
N VAL A 84 0.44 25.74 29.27
CA VAL A 84 -0.72 24.82 29.26
C VAL A 84 -1.73 25.20 28.15
N GLU A 85 -1.63 26.40 27.62
CA GLU A 85 -2.55 26.94 26.59
C GLU A 85 -2.09 26.70 25.13
N SER A 86 -0.86 26.25 24.90
CA SER A 86 -0.44 25.93 23.53
C SER A 86 -1.15 24.66 23.07
N MET A 87 -2.21 24.84 22.29
CA MET A 87 -2.96 23.78 21.62
C MET A 87 -2.19 23.19 20.45
N ASP A 88 -0.94 23.62 20.25
CA ASP A 88 -0.14 23.26 19.09
C ASP A 88 0.32 21.80 19.13
N TYR A 89 0.22 21.16 17.99
CA TYR A 89 0.78 19.83 17.79
C TYR A 89 2.32 19.89 17.75
N ASP A 90 2.95 18.77 18.02
CA ASP A 90 4.40 18.68 17.87
C ASP A 90 4.80 18.90 16.41
N PRO A 91 5.80 19.73 16.11
CA PRO A 91 6.24 19.99 14.74
C PRO A 91 6.64 18.73 13.96
N LEU A 92 7.16 17.70 14.63
CA LEU A 92 7.52 16.43 14.00
C LEU A 92 6.28 15.66 13.55
N VAL A 93 5.21 15.69 14.35
CA VAL A 93 3.93 15.07 14.01
C VAL A 93 3.28 15.81 12.83
N VAL A 94 3.33 17.15 12.83
CA VAL A 94 2.81 17.96 11.71
C VAL A 94 3.54 17.63 10.41
N LYS A 95 4.88 17.51 10.46
CA LYS A 95 5.70 17.15 9.30
C LYS A 95 5.37 15.75 8.81
N LEU A 96 5.29 14.76 9.71
CA LEU A 96 4.91 13.39 9.36
C LEU A 96 3.55 13.36 8.65
N ASN A 97 2.54 14.00 9.22
CA ASN A 97 1.22 14.05 8.60
C ASN A 97 1.25 14.71 7.21
N LYS A 98 2.01 15.77 7.05
CA LYS A 98 2.18 16.45 5.76
C LYS A 98 2.82 15.52 4.72
N ASP A 99 3.87 14.80 5.09
CA ASP A 99 4.57 13.89 4.18
C ASP A 99 3.67 12.70 3.79
N ILE A 100 2.96 12.12 4.76
CA ILE A 100 1.99 11.04 4.49
C ILE A 100 0.87 11.52 3.56
N SER A 101 0.32 12.72 3.79
CA SER A 101 -0.73 13.28 2.93
C SER A 101 -0.22 13.63 1.53
N ALA A 102 1.04 14.07 1.40
CA ALA A 102 1.65 14.31 0.09
C ALA A 102 1.83 13.01 -0.72
N ILE A 103 2.21 11.91 -0.06
CA ILE A 103 2.30 10.58 -0.68
C ILE A 103 0.90 10.09 -1.07
N GLU A 104 -0.09 10.27 -0.21
CA GLU A 104 -1.49 9.92 -0.47
C GLU A 104 -2.01 10.67 -1.70
N GLU A 105 -1.85 11.97 -1.77
CA GLU A 105 -2.29 12.79 -2.90
C GLU A 105 -1.61 12.37 -4.22
N ALA A 106 -0.30 12.13 -4.18
CA ALA A 106 0.47 11.73 -5.35
C ALA A 106 0.10 10.33 -5.86
N MET A 107 -0.17 9.39 -4.97
CA MET A 107 -0.42 7.99 -5.30
C MET A 107 -1.90 7.68 -5.50
N GLY A 108 -2.81 8.39 -4.84
CA GLY A 108 -4.25 8.13 -4.90
C GLY A 108 -4.84 8.29 -6.30
N ALA A 109 -4.33 9.23 -7.08
CA ALA A 109 -4.75 9.43 -8.47
C ALA A 109 -4.07 8.47 -9.47
N ALA A 110 -2.90 7.90 -9.10
CA ALA A 110 -2.05 7.12 -10.02
C ALA A 110 -2.23 5.60 -9.87
N LEU A 111 -2.61 5.12 -8.69
CA LEU A 111 -2.65 3.69 -8.37
C LEU A 111 -4.08 3.15 -8.28
N GLN A 112 -4.22 1.86 -8.61
CA GLN A 112 -5.44 1.12 -8.32
C GLN A 112 -5.65 1.00 -6.82
N GLN A 113 -6.91 0.98 -6.37
CA GLN A 113 -7.30 1.00 -4.96
C GLN A 113 -6.55 -0.01 -4.08
N HIS A 114 -6.42 -1.27 -4.52
CA HIS A 114 -5.75 -2.30 -3.72
C HIS A 114 -4.23 -2.06 -3.59
N LYS A 115 -3.59 -1.49 -4.63
CA LYS A 115 -2.17 -1.12 -4.59
C LYS A 115 -1.93 0.09 -3.70
N PHE A 116 -2.84 1.05 -3.76
CA PHE A 116 -2.84 2.20 -2.86
C PHE A 116 -2.98 1.77 -1.40
N GLN A 117 -3.96 0.90 -1.09
CA GLN A 117 -4.15 0.37 0.27
C GLN A 117 -2.91 -0.36 0.79
N TYR A 118 -2.23 -1.14 -0.04
CA TYR A 118 -0.99 -1.84 0.33
C TYR A 118 0.11 -0.90 0.84
N ILE A 119 0.22 0.33 0.30
CA ILE A 119 1.24 1.30 0.75
C ILE A 119 1.05 1.63 2.24
N PHE A 120 -0.18 1.79 2.68
CA PHE A 120 -0.54 2.23 4.04
C PHE A 120 -0.93 1.08 4.98
N GLU A 121 -0.94 -0.17 4.50
CA GLU A 121 -1.30 -1.34 5.30
C GLU A 121 -0.41 -1.48 6.54
N GLY A 122 -1.03 -1.68 7.71
CA GLY A 122 -0.31 -1.85 8.97
C GLY A 122 0.44 -0.61 9.50
N LEU A 123 0.26 0.56 8.87
CA LEU A 123 0.97 1.78 9.27
C LEU A 123 0.54 2.27 10.65
N GLY A 124 -0.75 2.16 11.00
CA GLY A 124 -1.27 2.48 12.33
C GLY A 124 -0.63 1.62 13.41
N HIS A 125 -0.49 0.32 13.14
CA HIS A 125 0.21 -0.60 14.04
C HIS A 125 1.68 -0.21 14.23
N LEU A 126 2.40 0.09 13.16
CA LEU A 126 3.80 0.52 13.23
C LEU A 126 3.96 1.79 14.08
N ILE A 127 3.14 2.82 13.82
CA ILE A 127 3.17 4.08 14.58
C ILE A 127 2.91 3.80 16.07
N SER A 128 1.89 3.01 16.37
CA SER A 128 1.57 2.61 17.75
C SER A 128 2.75 1.89 18.42
N CYS A 129 3.39 0.94 17.75
CA CYS A 129 4.57 0.25 18.25
C CYS A 129 5.74 1.20 18.52
N ILE A 130 6.01 2.16 17.62
CA ILE A 130 7.08 3.14 17.82
C ILE A 130 6.80 4.01 19.04
N LEU A 131 5.57 4.48 19.21
CA LEU A 131 5.18 5.32 20.34
C LEU A 131 5.21 4.56 21.68
N ILE A 132 4.70 3.34 21.71
CA ILE A 132 4.71 2.47 22.91
C ILE A 132 6.16 2.15 23.32
N ASN A 133 6.99 1.71 22.38
CA ASN A 133 8.40 1.43 22.66
C ASN A 133 9.18 2.71 23.01
N GLY A 134 8.76 3.83 22.44
CA GLY A 134 9.35 5.14 22.72
C GLY A 134 9.03 5.66 24.11
N ALA A 135 7.93 5.22 24.72
CA ALA A 135 7.52 5.67 26.06
C ALA A 135 8.58 5.43 27.14
N GLN A 136 9.41 4.38 27.00
CA GLN A 136 10.53 4.10 27.92
C GLN A 136 11.58 5.20 27.99
N TYR A 137 11.67 6.07 26.99
CA TYR A 137 12.62 7.17 26.97
C TYR A 137 12.15 8.40 27.76
N PHE A 138 10.87 8.48 28.11
CA PHE A 138 10.35 9.56 28.93
C PHE A 138 10.75 9.36 30.40
N LYS A 139 11.78 10.08 30.84
CA LYS A 139 12.24 10.05 32.24
C LYS A 139 11.20 10.64 33.20
N ARG A 140 10.50 11.66 32.76
CA ARG A 140 9.36 12.30 33.44
C ARG A 140 8.43 12.84 32.37
N ILE A 141 7.16 12.68 32.55
CA ILE A 141 6.12 13.25 31.73
C ILE A 141 5.14 13.98 32.64
N SER A 142 4.81 15.23 32.33
CA SER A 142 3.83 16.00 33.07
C SER A 142 2.42 15.68 32.56
N GLU A 143 1.39 16.00 33.33
CA GLU A 143 -0.01 15.85 32.89
C GLU A 143 -0.27 16.63 31.58
N SER A 144 0.26 17.85 31.45
CA SER A 144 0.17 18.63 30.23
C SER A 144 0.94 17.97 29.07
N GLY A 145 2.09 17.34 29.34
CA GLY A 145 2.86 16.57 28.36
C GLY A 145 2.08 15.36 27.85
N ILE A 146 1.39 14.65 28.72
CA ILE A 146 0.50 13.54 28.36
C ILE A 146 -0.65 14.03 27.49
N LYS A 147 -1.33 15.12 27.87
CA LYS A 147 -2.39 15.73 27.07
C LYS A 147 -1.89 16.13 25.68
N LYS A 148 -0.68 16.67 25.57
CA LYS A 148 -0.04 16.97 24.29
C LYS A 148 0.24 15.72 23.48
N MET A 149 0.77 14.66 24.08
CA MET A 149 1.03 13.38 23.40
C MET A 149 -0.27 12.74 22.91
N CYS A 150 -1.32 12.72 23.72
CA CYS A 150 -2.62 12.21 23.31
C CYS A 150 -3.20 12.98 22.12
N ARG A 151 -3.05 14.31 22.08
CA ARG A 151 -3.46 15.09 20.90
C ARG A 151 -2.64 14.75 19.66
N ASN A 152 -1.33 14.56 19.79
CA ASN A 152 -0.46 14.14 18.70
C ASN A 152 -0.88 12.76 18.16
N ILE A 153 -1.16 11.81 19.02
CA ILE A 153 -1.64 10.47 18.65
C ILE A 153 -2.99 10.58 17.93
N PHE A 154 -3.89 11.40 18.44
CA PHE A 154 -5.22 11.59 17.86
C PHE A 154 -5.17 12.15 16.44
N VAL A 155 -4.31 13.13 16.17
CA VAL A 155 -4.19 13.70 14.82
C VAL A 155 -3.53 12.74 13.83
N LEU A 156 -2.59 11.90 14.28
CA LEU A 156 -2.03 10.80 13.48
C LEU A 156 -3.11 9.78 13.13
N GLN A 157 -3.90 9.36 14.11
CA GLN A 157 -5.02 8.44 13.92
C GLN A 157 -6.03 8.98 12.92
N GLN A 158 -6.47 10.23 13.09
CA GLN A 158 -7.42 10.85 12.16
C GLN A 158 -6.91 10.88 10.73
N ASN A 159 -5.64 11.27 10.54
CA ASN A 159 -5.05 11.31 9.21
C ASN A 159 -5.04 9.92 8.55
N LEU A 160 -4.60 8.89 9.27
CA LEU A 160 -4.58 7.52 8.74
C LEU A 160 -5.97 6.97 8.47
N THR A 161 -6.93 7.21 9.34
CA THR A 161 -8.33 6.79 9.14
C THR A 161 -8.91 7.41 7.88
N ASN A 162 -8.61 8.69 7.61
CA ASN A 162 -9.05 9.37 6.39
C ASN A 162 -8.42 8.77 5.13
N ILE A 163 -7.13 8.42 5.18
CA ILE A 163 -6.39 7.85 4.04
C ILE A 163 -6.82 6.41 3.76
N THR A 164 -6.86 5.58 4.79
CA THR A 164 -7.14 4.14 4.63
C THR A 164 -8.63 3.81 4.56
N MET A 165 -9.49 4.74 4.99
CA MET A 165 -10.94 4.51 5.17
C MET A 165 -11.24 3.31 6.07
N SER A 166 -10.28 2.91 6.90
CA SER A 166 -10.33 1.76 7.79
C SER A 166 -10.23 2.19 9.25
N ARG A 167 -11.02 1.52 10.11
CA ARG A 167 -10.96 1.68 11.57
C ARG A 167 -9.95 0.74 12.24
N GLU A 168 -9.19 -0.05 11.49
CA GLU A 168 -8.18 -0.94 12.07
C GLU A 168 -7.11 -0.15 12.83
N ALA A 169 -6.75 1.03 12.36
CA ALA A 169 -5.86 1.95 13.05
C ALA A 169 -6.39 2.35 14.45
N ASP A 170 -7.69 2.40 14.66
CA ASP A 170 -8.28 2.83 15.94
C ASP A 170 -7.92 1.88 17.09
N LEU A 171 -7.89 0.56 16.83
CA LEU A 171 -7.55 -0.44 17.84
C LEU A 171 -6.08 -0.37 18.25
N ASP A 172 -5.18 -0.09 17.29
CA ASP A 172 -3.76 0.02 17.55
C ASP A 172 -3.43 1.30 18.34
N PHE A 173 -4.08 2.40 18.01
CA PHE A 173 -3.92 3.66 18.73
C PHE A 173 -4.54 3.63 20.13
N ALA A 174 -5.59 2.86 20.38
CA ALA A 174 -6.17 2.68 21.71
C ALA A 174 -5.14 2.16 22.72
N ARG A 175 -4.22 1.28 22.30
CA ARG A 175 -3.12 0.79 23.14
C ARG A 175 -2.15 1.91 23.50
N SER A 176 -1.81 2.78 22.57
CA SER A 176 -0.94 3.93 22.83
C SER A 176 -1.60 4.92 23.79
N PHE A 177 -2.88 5.20 23.64
CA PHE A 177 -3.62 6.05 24.57
C PHE A 177 -3.65 5.44 25.98
N SER A 178 -3.96 4.16 26.11
CA SER A 178 -3.99 3.45 27.39
C SER A 178 -2.64 3.52 28.13
N LEU A 179 -1.54 3.33 27.42
CA LEU A 179 -0.20 3.41 28.00
C LEU A 179 0.09 4.81 28.57
N PHE A 180 -0.18 5.86 27.80
CA PHE A 180 0.07 7.23 28.25
C PHE A 180 -0.88 7.64 29.38
N TYR A 181 -2.08 7.07 29.43
CA TYR A 181 -3.01 7.28 30.53
C TYR A 181 -2.51 6.65 31.84
N VAL A 182 -2.00 5.42 31.77
CA VAL A 182 -1.38 4.74 32.93
C VAL A 182 -0.15 5.49 33.41
N LEU A 183 0.67 6.03 32.52
CA LEU A 183 1.84 6.85 32.88
C LEU A 183 1.46 8.18 33.58
N SER A 184 0.21 8.63 33.45
CA SER A 184 -0.28 9.82 34.14
C SER A 184 -0.53 9.63 35.64
N GLY A 185 -0.56 8.38 36.12
CA GLY A 185 -0.91 8.11 37.52
C GLY A 185 -2.34 8.49 37.86
N CYS A 186 -3.22 8.64 36.89
CA CYS A 186 -4.65 8.78 37.10
C CYS A 186 -5.26 7.38 37.26
N ASP A 187 -5.23 6.85 38.47
CA ASP A 187 -6.10 5.78 38.92
C ASP A 187 -7.48 6.34 39.32
#